data_e99ebb937dd3b59b239a326375de42b6
#
_entry.id   e99ebb937dd3b59b239a326375de42b6
#
_cell.length_a   1.000
_cell.length_b   1.000
_cell.length_c   1.000
_cell.angle_alpha   90.00
_cell.angle_beta   90.00
_cell.angle_gamma   90.00
#
_symmetry.space_group_name_H-M   'P 1'
#
loop_
_entity.id
_entity.type
_entity.pdbx_description
1 polymer ?
#
loop_
_entity_poly.entity_id
_entity_poly.type
_entity_poly.pdbx_seq_one_letter_code
_entity_poly.pdbx_strand_id
1 'polypeptide(L)'
;MDIEITDQNFGEYQALNKPMMIDLSAQWCGPCKRMAPIVEDLANKYDGQVIVGKVDVDDSVELSTQFGIRNIPTILFFKNGEVVDKVVGAIPASELESKLQSIL
;
A
#
# COMPACT_ATOMS: atom_id res chain seq x y z
N MET A 1 -6.56 9.51 5.87
CA MET A 1 -7.29 8.23 5.83
C MET A 1 -6.83 7.41 4.65
N ASP A 2 -6.59 6.13 4.84
CA ASP A 2 -6.24 5.27 3.71
C ASP A 2 -7.49 4.94 2.89
N ILE A 3 -7.26 4.61 1.62
CA ILE A 3 -8.31 4.38 0.63
C ILE A 3 -8.38 2.88 0.36
N GLU A 4 -9.60 2.35 0.24
CA GLU A 4 -9.76 0.97 -0.18
C GLU A 4 -9.51 0.85 -1.70
N ILE A 5 -8.49 0.10 -2.07
CA ILE A 5 -8.13 -0.18 -3.46
C ILE A 5 -8.59 -1.60 -3.80
N THR A 6 -9.23 -1.74 -4.93
CA THR A 6 -9.80 -3.01 -5.40
C THR A 6 -9.38 -3.29 -6.84
N ASP A 7 -9.66 -4.50 -7.31
CA ASP A 7 -9.46 -4.85 -8.72
C ASP A 7 -10.18 -3.88 -9.66
N GLN A 8 -11.32 -3.33 -9.21
CA GLN A 8 -12.15 -2.44 -10.02
C GLN A 8 -11.64 -1.00 -10.07
N ASN A 9 -11.03 -0.50 -8.98
CA ASN A 9 -10.66 0.92 -8.91
C ASN A 9 -9.16 1.21 -9.00
N PHE A 10 -8.32 0.18 -8.95
CA PHE A 10 -6.86 0.38 -8.99
C PHE A 10 -6.41 1.21 -10.20
N GLY A 11 -6.96 0.92 -11.37
CA GLY A 11 -6.59 1.61 -12.61
C GLY A 11 -6.83 3.11 -12.55
N GLU A 12 -7.89 3.55 -11.87
CA GLU A 12 -8.19 4.98 -11.71
C GLU A 12 -7.10 5.68 -10.90
N TYR A 13 -6.67 5.06 -9.80
CA TYR A 13 -5.63 5.64 -8.95
C TYR A 13 -4.26 5.59 -9.63
N GLN A 14 -3.95 4.50 -10.31
CA GLN A 14 -2.70 4.37 -11.07
C GLN A 14 -2.59 5.44 -12.14
N ALA A 15 -3.67 5.75 -12.83
CA ALA A 15 -3.70 6.73 -13.92
C ALA A 15 -3.46 8.17 -13.46
N LEU A 16 -3.59 8.46 -12.16
CA LEU A 16 -3.30 9.77 -11.61
C LEU A 16 -1.80 10.10 -11.62
N ASN A 17 -0.94 9.09 -11.76
CA ASN A 17 0.53 9.24 -11.78
C ASN A 17 1.11 9.92 -10.55
N LYS A 18 0.37 9.92 -9.44
CA LYS A 18 0.81 10.48 -8.16
C LYS A 18 1.62 9.46 -7.38
N PRO A 19 2.47 9.91 -6.47
CA PRO A 19 3.10 8.97 -5.52
C PRO A 19 2.01 8.20 -4.78
N MET A 20 2.21 6.88 -4.64
CA MET A 20 1.20 6.02 -4.04
C MET A 20 1.88 4.89 -3.25
N MET A 21 1.35 4.63 -2.05
CA MET A 21 1.75 3.51 -1.22
C MET A 21 0.54 2.61 -1.02
N ILE A 22 0.67 1.32 -1.33
CA ILE A 22 -0.41 0.35 -1.22
C ILE A 22 0.00 -0.77 -0.27
N ASP A 23 -0.82 -0.98 0.77
CA ASP A 23 -0.69 -2.07 1.72
C ASP A 23 -1.59 -3.23 1.29
N LEU A 24 -0.99 -4.35 0.90
CA LEU A 24 -1.71 -5.57 0.55
C LEU A 24 -1.73 -6.48 1.77
N SER A 25 -2.92 -6.77 2.26
CA SER A 25 -3.13 -7.45 3.55
C SER A 25 -4.36 -8.34 3.52
N ALA A 26 -4.60 -9.04 4.63
CA ALA A 26 -5.80 -9.84 4.82
C ALA A 26 -6.28 -9.70 6.27
N GLN A 27 -7.58 -9.92 6.49
CA GLN A 27 -8.17 -9.76 7.82
C GLN A 27 -7.66 -10.76 8.84
N TRP A 28 -7.25 -11.95 8.39
CA TRP A 28 -6.77 -13.03 9.26
C TRP A 28 -5.26 -12.93 9.58
N CYS A 29 -4.58 -11.95 9.03
CA CYS A 29 -3.12 -11.83 9.14
C CYS A 29 -2.73 -10.98 10.35
N GLY A 30 -2.04 -11.57 11.32
CA GLY A 30 -1.59 -10.87 12.53
C GLY A 30 -0.63 -9.71 12.26
N PRO A 31 0.46 -9.93 11.50
CA PRO A 31 1.39 -8.84 11.15
C PRO A 31 0.71 -7.70 10.38
N CYS A 32 -0.27 -8.01 9.54
CA CYS A 32 -1.05 -7.01 8.81
C CYS A 32 -1.80 -6.09 9.78
N LYS A 33 -2.37 -6.66 10.83
CA LYS A 33 -3.11 -5.90 11.84
C LYS A 33 -2.20 -4.94 12.61
N ARG A 34 -0.95 -5.33 12.84
CA ARG A 34 0.03 -4.45 13.47
C ARG A 34 0.44 -3.29 12.57
N MET A 35 0.49 -3.52 11.27
CA MET A 35 0.85 -2.48 10.29
C MET A 35 -0.30 -1.52 10.00
N ALA A 36 -1.54 -1.95 10.15
CA ALA A 36 -2.72 -1.14 9.78
C ALA A 36 -2.73 0.25 10.43
N PRO A 37 -2.53 0.41 11.76
CA PRO A 37 -2.52 1.75 12.35
C PRO A 37 -1.34 2.61 11.88
N ILE A 38 -0.20 2.00 11.58
CA ILE A 38 0.97 2.72 11.06
C ILE A 38 0.65 3.28 9.66
N VAL A 39 0.05 2.46 8.81
CA VAL A 39 -0.35 2.87 7.46
C VAL A 39 -1.39 3.99 7.53
N GLU A 40 -2.38 3.86 8.40
CA GLU A 40 -3.42 4.88 8.59
C GLU A 40 -2.82 6.21 9.09
N ASP A 41 -1.88 6.16 10.04
CA ASP A 41 -1.22 7.36 10.55
C ASP A 41 -0.45 8.07 9.44
N LEU A 42 0.25 7.32 8.58
CA LEU A 42 0.97 7.90 7.45
C LEU A 42 0.01 8.48 6.41
N ALA A 43 -1.12 7.83 6.18
CA ALA A 43 -2.16 8.35 5.29
C ALA A 43 -2.64 9.74 5.75
N ASN A 44 -2.83 9.90 7.05
CA ASN A 44 -3.27 11.18 7.62
C ASN A 44 -2.16 12.22 7.58
N LYS A 45 -0.94 11.83 7.94
CA LYS A 45 0.22 12.74 7.98
C LYS A 45 0.57 13.32 6.62
N TYR A 46 0.48 12.51 5.59
CA TYR A 46 0.85 12.88 4.21
C TYR A 46 -0.35 13.11 3.29
N ASP A 47 -1.50 13.36 3.88
CA ASP A 47 -2.72 13.64 3.12
C ASP A 47 -2.48 14.77 2.11
N GLY A 48 -2.93 14.57 0.88
CA GLY A 48 -2.70 15.52 -0.21
C GLY A 48 -1.34 15.41 -0.91
N GLN A 49 -0.38 14.68 -0.33
CA GLN A 49 0.96 14.53 -0.91
C GLN A 49 1.17 13.16 -1.54
N VAL A 50 0.52 12.14 -1.01
CA VAL A 50 0.64 10.76 -1.48
C VAL A 50 -0.72 10.07 -1.33
N ILE A 51 -1.01 9.17 -2.26
CA ILE A 51 -2.18 8.30 -2.15
C ILE A 51 -1.75 7.11 -1.30
N VAL A 52 -2.45 6.86 -0.19
CA VAL A 52 -2.23 5.69 0.64
C VAL A 52 -3.46 4.81 0.54
N GLY A 53 -3.27 3.60 0.01
CA GLY A 53 -4.34 2.65 -0.17
C GLY A 53 -4.07 1.34 0.52
N LYS A 54 -5.15 0.58 0.73
CA LYS A 54 -5.03 -0.80 1.19
C LYS A 54 -5.85 -1.72 0.30
N VAL A 55 -5.33 -2.92 0.10
CA VAL A 55 -5.95 -3.97 -0.70
C VAL A 55 -6.14 -5.18 0.19
N ASP A 56 -7.37 -5.71 0.21
CA ASP A 56 -7.66 -7.01 0.79
C ASP A 56 -7.38 -8.07 -0.29
N VAL A 57 -6.34 -8.87 -0.08
CA VAL A 57 -5.92 -9.85 -1.10
C VAL A 57 -6.95 -10.95 -1.33
N ASP A 58 -7.81 -11.21 -0.37
CA ASP A 58 -8.88 -12.20 -0.52
C ASP A 58 -10.02 -11.69 -1.41
N ASP A 59 -10.26 -10.37 -1.40
CA ASP A 59 -11.29 -9.74 -2.24
C ASP A 59 -10.75 -9.32 -3.61
N SER A 60 -9.47 -8.97 -3.70
CA SER A 60 -8.86 -8.43 -4.90
C SER A 60 -7.76 -9.36 -5.41
N VAL A 61 -8.17 -10.53 -5.87
CA VAL A 61 -7.29 -11.61 -6.30
C VAL A 61 -6.47 -11.22 -7.53
N GLU A 62 -7.05 -10.43 -8.44
CA GLU A 62 -6.35 -10.01 -9.67
C GLU A 62 -5.14 -9.15 -9.35
N LEU A 63 -5.27 -8.21 -8.41
CA LEU A 63 -4.15 -7.38 -7.99
C LEU A 63 -3.04 -8.21 -7.34
N SER A 64 -3.42 -9.14 -6.45
CA SER A 64 -2.47 -10.07 -5.84
C SER A 64 -1.66 -10.82 -6.89
N THR A 65 -2.34 -11.32 -7.91
CA THR A 65 -1.70 -12.08 -8.99
C THR A 65 -0.81 -11.17 -9.84
N GLN A 66 -1.33 -10.00 -10.19
CA GLN A 66 -0.62 -9.03 -11.04
C GLN A 66 0.73 -8.63 -10.43
N PHE A 67 0.77 -8.41 -9.12
CA PHE A 67 1.99 -7.98 -8.44
C PHE A 67 2.77 -9.13 -7.80
N GLY A 68 2.36 -10.38 -8.04
CA GLY A 68 3.07 -11.56 -7.55
C GLY A 68 3.13 -11.63 -6.03
N ILE A 69 2.04 -11.26 -5.35
CA ILE A 69 2.01 -11.22 -3.88
C ILE A 69 1.91 -12.65 -3.34
N ARG A 70 2.92 -13.03 -2.54
CA ARG A 70 3.00 -14.37 -1.92
C ARG A 70 2.97 -14.30 -0.41
N ASN A 71 3.46 -13.22 0.16
CA ASN A 71 3.52 -13.01 1.61
C ASN A 71 2.83 -11.69 1.94
N ILE A 72 2.18 -11.64 3.07
CA ILE A 72 1.49 -10.43 3.54
C ILE A 72 1.92 -10.11 4.98
N PRO A 73 1.95 -8.81 5.36
CA PRO A 73 1.68 -7.68 4.49
C PRO A 73 2.78 -7.48 3.45
N THR A 74 2.41 -7.00 2.28
CA THR A 74 3.35 -6.49 1.29
C THR A 74 2.94 -5.06 0.98
N ILE A 75 3.90 -4.15 1.06
CA ILE A 75 3.65 -2.74 0.77
C ILE A 75 4.39 -2.36 -0.49
N LEU A 76 3.65 -1.87 -1.48
CA LEU A 76 4.18 -1.43 -2.76
C LEU A 76 4.22 0.09 -2.80
N PHE A 77 5.30 0.63 -3.36
CA PHE A 77 5.48 2.06 -3.55
C PHE A 77 5.48 2.37 -5.04
N PHE A 78 4.62 3.29 -5.44
CA PHE A 78 4.43 3.67 -6.83
C PHE A 78 4.88 5.10 -7.06
N LYS A 79 5.48 5.33 -8.23
CA LYS A 79 5.78 6.68 -8.72
C LYS A 79 5.53 6.68 -10.22
N ASN A 80 4.78 7.67 -10.70
CA ASN A 80 4.39 7.78 -12.11
C ASN A 80 3.71 6.50 -12.64
N GLY A 81 2.89 5.86 -11.81
CA GLY A 81 2.12 4.68 -12.20
C GLY A 81 2.87 3.36 -12.14
N GLU A 82 4.14 3.36 -11.72
CA GLU A 82 4.98 2.17 -11.69
C GLU A 82 5.48 1.86 -10.29
N VAL A 83 5.61 0.57 -9.97
CA VAL A 83 6.21 0.12 -8.70
C VAL A 83 7.70 0.44 -8.72
N VAL A 84 8.15 1.21 -7.72
CA VAL A 84 9.56 1.59 -7.58
C VAL A 84 10.22 0.98 -6.34
N ASP A 85 9.43 0.47 -5.40
CA ASP A 85 9.96 -0.18 -4.20
C ASP A 85 8.92 -1.11 -3.60
N LYS A 86 9.37 -2.05 -2.77
CA LYS A 86 8.51 -3.06 -2.14
C LYS A 86 9.06 -3.44 -0.78
N VAL A 87 8.17 -3.59 0.19
CA VAL A 87 8.48 -4.11 1.52
C VAL A 87 7.61 -5.34 1.78
N VAL A 88 8.22 -6.42 2.20
CA VAL A 88 7.51 -7.66 2.57
C VAL A 88 7.64 -7.86 4.08
N GLY A 89 6.52 -8.04 4.75
CA GLY A 89 6.47 -8.23 6.20
C GLY A 89 6.33 -6.93 6.97
N ALA A 90 6.18 -7.05 8.28
CA ALA A 90 6.05 -5.88 9.17
C ALA A 90 7.41 -5.23 9.40
N ILE A 91 7.45 -3.91 9.33
CA ILE A 91 8.65 -3.11 9.58
C ILE A 91 8.31 -1.97 10.56
N PRO A 92 9.32 -1.37 11.22
CA PRO A 92 9.08 -0.22 12.10
C PRO A 92 8.47 0.97 11.36
N ALA A 93 7.66 1.74 12.07
CA ALA A 93 6.98 2.92 11.52
C ALA A 93 7.95 3.91 10.87
N SER A 94 9.10 4.16 11.52
CA SER A 94 10.11 5.09 11.01
C SER A 94 10.72 4.63 9.69
N GLU A 95 10.90 3.33 9.52
CA GLU A 95 11.43 2.76 8.28
C GLU A 95 10.40 2.87 7.16
N LEU A 96 9.13 2.60 7.45
CA LEU A 96 8.06 2.74 6.48
C LEU A 96 7.91 4.20 6.03
N GLU A 97 7.94 5.13 6.98
CA GLU A 97 7.86 6.55 6.68
C GLU A 97 9.03 7.02 5.81
N SER A 98 10.23 6.55 6.09
CA SER A 98 11.42 6.88 5.29
C SER A 98 11.26 6.43 3.84
N LYS A 99 10.71 5.25 3.62
CA LYS A 99 10.44 4.75 2.27
C LYS A 99 9.34 5.54 1.57
N LEU A 100 8.30 5.92 2.30
CA LEU A 100 7.25 6.78 1.77
C LEU A 100 7.82 8.12 1.31
N GLN A 101 8.67 8.74 2.12
CA GLN A 101 9.30 10.02 1.78
C GLN A 101 10.13 9.92 0.50
N SER A 102 10.71 8.77 0.21
CA SER A 102 11.55 8.58 -0.97
C SER A 102 10.79 8.67 -2.29
N ILE A 103 9.46 8.55 -2.28
CA ILE A 103 8.62 8.66 -3.48
C ILE A 103 7.91 10.01 -3.63
N LEU A 104 8.07 10.89 -2.66
CA LEU A 104 7.42 12.21 -2.69
C LEU A 104 8.06 13.16 -3.71
#